data_d68d6c44e50e19d0617fff126ea70886
#
_entry.id   d68d6c44e50e19d0617fff126ea70886
#
_cell.length_a   1.000
_cell.length_b   1.000
_cell.length_c   1.000
_cell.angle_alpha   90.00
_cell.angle_beta   90.00
_cell.angle_gamma   90.00
#
_symmetry.space_group_name_H-M   'P 1'
#
loop_
_entity.id
_entity.type
_entity.pdbx_description
1 polymer ?
#
loop_
_entity_poly.entity_id
_entity_poly.type
_entity_poly.pdbx_seq_one_letter_code
_entity_poly.pdbx_strand_id
1 'polypeptide(L)'
;DMVNGGEKYQSWFVTYLATVLSGLGITVKDHYSRLFARRSQEGRSEFINEVKETIQLLKKHPSICTWVIFNEGWGQFATQRITDMVRKIDSEHLIDSASGWFDQGTGDFQSIHNYFFPLKVKPEDVRAAVLSEYGGFTLEVEEHTASEKKYGYGGYKTKTEYQNAYRQLDRKIKKLEGQGLCGCVYTQWSDIEDEINGVY
;
A
#
# COMPACT_ATOMS: atom_id res chain seq x y z
N ASP A 1 -6.19 3.16 6.47
CA ASP A 1 -6.37 2.07 5.53
C ASP A 1 -7.68 1.36 5.81
N MET A 2 -8.43 1.06 4.78
CA MET A 2 -9.68 0.35 4.93
C MET A 2 -9.43 -1.12 4.66
N VAL A 3 -9.49 -1.91 5.69
CA VAL A 3 -9.26 -3.36 5.57
C VAL A 3 -10.26 -3.95 4.61
N ASN A 4 -9.71 -4.53 3.58
CA ASN A 4 -10.49 -5.06 2.51
C ASN A 4 -10.46 -6.56 2.45
N GLY A 5 -10.59 -7.24 3.54
CA GLY A 5 -10.64 -8.69 3.57
C GLY A 5 -11.51 -9.22 2.45
N GLY A 6 -10.91 -9.81 1.43
CA GLY A 6 -11.65 -10.53 0.40
C GLY A 6 -12.20 -11.84 0.96
N GLU A 7 -13.12 -12.45 0.23
CA GLU A 7 -13.67 -13.77 0.60
C GLU A 7 -12.60 -14.87 0.63
N LYS A 8 -11.52 -14.66 -0.13
CA LYS A 8 -10.31 -15.49 -0.15
C LYS A 8 -9.14 -14.60 -0.48
N TYR A 9 -7.98 -14.96 0.01
CA TYR A 9 -6.76 -14.29 -0.37
C TYR A 9 -6.52 -14.39 -1.87
N GLN A 10 -6.08 -13.30 -2.44
CA GLN A 10 -5.62 -13.26 -3.82
C GLN A 10 -4.44 -14.22 -3.99
N SER A 11 -4.39 -14.90 -5.13
CA SER A 11 -3.25 -15.77 -5.43
C SER A 11 -1.97 -14.94 -5.55
N TRP A 12 -0.89 -15.34 -4.87
CA TRP A 12 0.44 -14.73 -5.01
C TRP A 12 0.88 -14.59 -6.48
N PHE A 13 0.51 -15.55 -7.33
CA PHE A 13 0.78 -15.49 -8.76
C PHE A 13 0.08 -14.30 -9.45
N VAL A 14 -1.14 -13.99 -9.08
CA VAL A 14 -1.90 -12.83 -9.61
C VAL A 14 -1.21 -11.53 -9.21
N THR A 15 -0.79 -11.43 -7.98
CA THR A 15 -0.05 -10.27 -7.46
C THR A 15 1.27 -10.08 -8.20
N TYR A 16 2.06 -11.15 -8.35
CA TYR A 16 3.33 -11.11 -9.07
C TYR A 16 3.13 -10.69 -10.54
N LEU A 17 2.16 -11.30 -11.23
CA LEU A 17 1.84 -10.96 -12.61
C LEU A 17 1.41 -9.49 -12.74
N ALA A 18 0.58 -9.01 -11.84
CA ALA A 18 0.14 -7.61 -11.84
C ALA A 18 1.29 -6.63 -11.60
N THR A 19 2.23 -6.97 -10.71
CA THR A 19 3.43 -6.16 -10.46
C THR A 19 4.28 -6.06 -11.73
N VAL A 20 4.48 -7.17 -12.43
CA VAL A 20 5.20 -7.21 -13.70
C VAL A 20 4.48 -6.37 -14.77
N LEU A 21 3.17 -6.55 -14.92
CA LEU A 21 2.35 -5.80 -15.88
C LEU A 21 2.36 -4.30 -15.57
N SER A 22 2.22 -3.93 -14.30
CA SER A 22 2.33 -2.54 -13.86
C SER A 22 3.69 -1.93 -14.19
N GLY A 23 4.77 -2.69 -13.99
CA GLY A 23 6.12 -2.29 -14.38
C GLY A 23 6.29 -2.04 -15.89
N LEU A 24 5.45 -2.67 -16.72
CA LEU A 24 5.35 -2.48 -18.17
C LEU A 24 4.34 -1.37 -18.57
N GLY A 25 3.72 -0.70 -17.60
CA GLY A 25 2.70 0.33 -17.84
C GLY A 25 1.33 -0.23 -18.22
N ILE A 26 1.08 -1.52 -17.97
CA ILE A 26 -0.20 -2.18 -18.25
C ILE A 26 -1.04 -2.22 -16.98
N THR A 27 -2.17 -1.54 -16.98
CA THR A 27 -3.12 -1.55 -15.87
C THR A 27 -4.08 -2.74 -15.96
N VAL A 28 -4.07 -3.59 -14.92
CA VAL A 28 -5.09 -4.65 -14.77
C VAL A 28 -6.37 -4.01 -14.23
N LYS A 29 -7.44 -4.04 -15.03
CA LYS A 29 -8.72 -3.43 -14.66
C LYS A 29 -9.47 -4.24 -13.59
N ASP A 30 -10.02 -3.55 -12.61
CA ASP A 30 -10.65 -4.13 -11.43
C ASP A 30 -12.16 -4.45 -11.57
N HIS A 31 -12.70 -4.31 -12.77
CA HIS A 31 -14.08 -4.73 -13.04
C HIS A 31 -14.28 -6.26 -12.99
N TYR A 32 -13.19 -7.02 -13.05
CA TYR A 32 -13.22 -8.47 -12.83
C TYR A 32 -13.06 -8.79 -11.34
N SER A 33 -14.03 -8.45 -10.52
CA SER A 33 -13.99 -8.61 -9.05
C SER A 33 -13.61 -10.02 -8.56
N ARG A 34 -13.83 -11.05 -9.40
CA ARG A 34 -13.42 -12.42 -9.08
C ARG A 34 -11.91 -12.62 -9.02
N LEU A 35 -11.14 -11.83 -9.78
CA LEU A 35 -9.68 -11.88 -9.74
C LEU A 35 -9.12 -11.26 -8.45
N PHE A 36 -9.88 -10.36 -7.84
CA PHE A 36 -9.52 -9.61 -6.65
C PHE A 36 -10.16 -10.17 -5.37
N ALA A 37 -10.58 -11.43 -5.40
CA ALA A 37 -11.12 -12.16 -4.25
C ALA A 37 -12.36 -11.50 -3.57
N ARG A 38 -13.13 -10.67 -4.30
CA ARG A 38 -14.40 -10.10 -3.81
C ARG A 38 -15.55 -10.47 -4.74
N ARG A 39 -16.02 -11.72 -4.58
CA ARG A 39 -16.95 -12.35 -5.53
C ARG A 39 -18.41 -12.03 -5.23
N SER A 40 -18.81 -12.01 -3.94
CA SER A 40 -20.20 -11.81 -3.58
C SER A 40 -20.64 -10.36 -3.76
N GLN A 41 -21.89 -10.17 -4.16
CA GLN A 41 -22.49 -8.84 -4.21
C GLN A 41 -22.73 -8.28 -2.81
N GLU A 42 -23.08 -9.16 -1.89
CA GLU A 42 -23.28 -8.83 -0.48
C GLU A 42 -22.01 -8.26 0.15
N GLY A 43 -20.87 -8.95 0.05
CA GLY A 43 -19.60 -8.48 0.55
C GLY A 43 -19.13 -7.15 -0.10
N ARG A 44 -19.50 -6.89 -1.38
CA ARG A 44 -19.25 -5.57 -1.98
C ARG A 44 -20.13 -4.47 -1.40
N SER A 45 -21.39 -4.79 -1.10
CA SER A 45 -22.32 -3.84 -0.49
C SER A 45 -21.93 -3.53 0.95
N GLU A 46 -21.55 -4.54 1.70
CA GLU A 46 -21.03 -4.42 3.05
C GLU A 46 -19.80 -3.51 3.10
N PHE A 47 -18.78 -3.82 2.29
CA PHE A 47 -17.58 -2.97 2.16
C PHE A 47 -17.92 -1.49 1.89
N ILE A 48 -18.83 -1.22 0.94
CA ILE A 48 -19.24 0.15 0.61
C ILE A 48 -19.89 0.84 1.81
N ASN A 49 -20.71 0.13 2.59
CA ASN A 49 -21.34 0.69 3.76
C ASN A 49 -20.33 0.96 4.87
N GLU A 50 -19.43 0.04 5.14
CA GLU A 50 -18.36 0.22 6.12
C GLU A 50 -17.44 1.40 5.76
N VAL A 51 -17.07 1.56 4.50
CA VAL A 51 -16.31 2.72 4.02
C VAL A 51 -17.04 4.03 4.34
N LYS A 52 -18.35 4.11 4.05
CA LYS A 52 -19.14 5.31 4.33
C LYS A 52 -19.22 5.61 5.83
N GLU A 53 -19.50 4.61 6.63
CA GLU A 53 -19.63 4.74 8.08
C GLU A 53 -18.30 5.15 8.71
N THR A 54 -17.19 4.53 8.29
CA THR A 54 -15.84 4.84 8.75
C THR A 54 -15.48 6.30 8.46
N ILE A 55 -15.70 6.76 7.22
CA ILE A 55 -15.41 8.15 6.85
C ILE A 55 -16.30 9.12 7.63
N GLN A 56 -17.59 8.84 7.75
CA GLN A 56 -18.51 9.71 8.51
C GLN A 56 -18.13 9.82 9.99
N LEU A 57 -17.66 8.71 10.57
CA LEU A 57 -17.20 8.66 11.95
C LEU A 57 -15.90 9.44 12.16
N LEU A 58 -14.92 9.23 11.28
CA LEU A 58 -13.53 9.61 11.51
C LEU A 58 -13.10 10.91 10.85
N LYS A 59 -13.79 11.42 9.82
CA LYS A 59 -13.37 12.60 9.03
C LYS A 59 -13.19 13.90 9.84
N LYS A 60 -13.68 13.95 11.08
CA LYS A 60 -13.54 15.11 11.98
C LYS A 60 -12.24 15.09 12.78
N HIS A 61 -11.48 14.00 12.73
CA HIS A 61 -10.22 13.90 13.45
C HIS A 61 -9.10 14.58 12.69
N PRO A 62 -8.44 15.60 13.25
CA PRO A 62 -7.45 16.40 12.53
C PRO A 62 -6.15 15.64 12.22
N SER A 63 -5.96 14.46 12.79
CA SER A 63 -4.82 13.58 12.51
C SER A 63 -4.98 12.75 11.23
N ILE A 64 -6.19 12.68 10.70
CA ILE A 64 -6.45 12.00 9.43
C ILE A 64 -6.16 12.98 8.31
N CYS A 65 -5.35 12.59 7.34
CA CYS A 65 -5.05 13.40 6.17
C CYS A 65 -5.37 12.69 4.84
N THR A 66 -5.47 11.37 4.87
CA THR A 66 -5.65 10.57 3.66
C THR A 66 -6.53 9.35 3.93
N TRP A 67 -7.44 9.06 3.02
CA TRP A 67 -8.19 7.81 2.96
C TRP A 67 -7.49 6.85 2.02
N VAL A 68 -7.10 5.69 2.51
CA VAL A 68 -6.57 4.59 1.69
C VAL A 68 -7.67 3.55 1.52
N ILE A 69 -8.23 3.43 0.30
CA ILE A 69 -9.45 2.64 0.07
C ILE A 69 -9.13 1.17 -0.13
N PHE A 70 -8.22 0.86 -1.04
CA PHE A 70 -7.79 -0.50 -1.33
C PHE A 70 -6.29 -0.63 -1.14
N ASN A 71 -5.87 -1.75 -0.57
CA ASN A 71 -4.47 -2.10 -0.41
C ASN A 71 -4.12 -3.31 -1.27
N GLU A 72 -3.09 -3.18 -2.11
CA GLU A 72 -2.48 -4.26 -2.88
C GLU A 72 -3.45 -5.11 -3.72
N GLY A 73 -4.57 -4.54 -4.12
CA GLY A 73 -5.61 -5.22 -4.91
C GLY A 73 -6.45 -6.22 -4.13
N TRP A 74 -6.26 -6.36 -2.82
CA TRP A 74 -7.00 -7.31 -1.99
C TRP A 74 -8.46 -6.92 -1.89
N GLY A 75 -9.33 -7.71 -2.50
CA GLY A 75 -10.76 -7.42 -2.54
C GLY A 75 -11.15 -6.15 -3.32
N GLN A 76 -10.26 -5.64 -4.15
CA GLN A 76 -10.46 -4.43 -4.95
C GLN A 76 -11.55 -4.61 -6.00
N PHE A 77 -12.40 -3.60 -6.17
CA PHE A 77 -13.44 -3.59 -7.20
C PHE A 77 -13.96 -2.17 -7.45
N ALA A 78 -14.29 -1.89 -8.70
CA ALA A 78 -14.92 -0.63 -9.12
C ALA A 78 -14.30 0.63 -8.47
N THR A 79 -12.96 0.67 -8.39
CA THR A 79 -12.18 1.68 -7.65
C THR A 79 -12.60 3.10 -8.02
N GLN A 80 -12.74 3.44 -9.30
CA GLN A 80 -13.16 4.77 -9.73
C GLN A 80 -14.49 5.18 -9.09
N ARG A 81 -15.50 4.30 -9.14
CA ARG A 81 -16.84 4.59 -8.56
C ARG A 81 -16.79 4.78 -7.05
N ILE A 82 -15.96 3.99 -6.36
CA ILE A 82 -15.83 4.08 -4.90
C ILE A 82 -15.06 5.34 -4.54
N THR A 83 -14.00 5.69 -5.26
CA THR A 83 -13.28 6.96 -5.10
C THR A 83 -14.22 8.17 -5.26
N ASP A 84 -15.04 8.17 -6.30
CA ASP A 84 -16.02 9.24 -6.54
C ASP A 84 -17.05 9.33 -5.40
N MET A 85 -17.45 8.20 -4.84
CA MET A 85 -18.34 8.15 -3.67
C MET A 85 -17.65 8.72 -2.43
N VAL A 86 -16.41 8.33 -2.16
CA VAL A 86 -15.62 8.85 -1.02
C VAL A 86 -15.44 10.36 -1.17
N ARG A 87 -15.08 10.85 -2.35
CA ARG A 87 -14.93 12.30 -2.63
C ARG A 87 -16.21 13.09 -2.38
N LYS A 88 -17.39 12.49 -2.61
CA LYS A 88 -18.69 13.13 -2.30
C LYS A 88 -18.98 13.20 -0.80
N ILE A 89 -18.48 12.24 -0.02
CA ILE A 89 -18.67 12.20 1.44
C ILE A 89 -17.67 13.11 2.13
N ASP A 90 -16.47 13.16 1.58
CA ASP A 90 -15.34 13.93 2.10
C ASP A 90 -14.53 14.50 0.95
N SER A 91 -14.64 15.80 0.74
CA SER A 91 -13.93 16.55 -0.31
C SER A 91 -12.62 17.18 0.18
N GLU A 92 -12.36 17.14 1.48
CA GLU A 92 -11.23 17.84 2.11
C GLU A 92 -9.97 16.96 2.20
N HIS A 93 -10.14 15.66 2.50
CA HIS A 93 -9.03 14.75 2.65
C HIS A 93 -8.55 14.17 1.33
N LEU A 94 -7.27 13.85 1.27
CA LEU A 94 -6.67 13.17 0.13
C LEU A 94 -7.15 11.72 0.04
N ILE A 95 -7.12 11.16 -1.16
CA ILE A 95 -7.56 9.78 -1.42
C ILE A 95 -6.46 9.02 -2.14
N ASP A 96 -5.95 7.97 -1.50
CA ASP A 96 -5.22 6.89 -2.13
C ASP A 96 -6.20 5.77 -2.50
N SER A 97 -6.56 5.71 -3.76
CA SER A 97 -7.65 4.85 -4.21
C SER A 97 -7.28 3.37 -4.24
N ALA A 98 -6.03 3.08 -4.61
CA ALA A 98 -5.49 1.74 -4.74
C ALA A 98 -4.00 1.77 -4.39
N SER A 99 -3.71 1.58 -3.10
CA SER A 99 -2.35 1.61 -2.60
C SER A 99 -1.54 0.43 -3.15
N GLY A 100 -0.40 0.72 -3.71
CA GLY A 100 0.57 -0.24 -4.21
C GLY A 100 0.35 -0.69 -5.64
N TRP A 101 -0.32 -1.81 -5.82
CA TRP A 101 -0.53 -2.42 -7.13
C TRP A 101 -1.94 -2.17 -7.64
N PHE A 102 -2.21 -2.53 -8.89
CA PHE A 102 -3.53 -2.41 -9.52
C PHE A 102 -4.12 -0.99 -9.57
N ASP A 103 -3.25 0.00 -9.71
CA ASP A 103 -3.66 1.39 -9.90
C ASP A 103 -4.68 1.52 -11.04
N GLN A 104 -5.76 2.25 -10.79
CA GLN A 104 -6.83 2.49 -11.76
C GLN A 104 -6.80 3.91 -12.34
N GLY A 105 -5.76 4.70 -12.01
CA GLY A 105 -5.60 6.06 -12.52
C GLY A 105 -6.54 7.06 -11.85
N THR A 106 -6.95 6.82 -10.61
CA THR A 106 -7.88 7.67 -9.86
C THR A 106 -7.33 7.98 -8.46
N GLY A 107 -7.93 8.95 -7.77
CA GLY A 107 -7.44 9.46 -6.49
C GLY A 107 -6.39 10.56 -6.65
N ASP A 108 -5.72 10.90 -5.57
CA ASP A 108 -4.74 11.99 -5.51
C ASP A 108 -3.30 11.49 -5.62
N PHE A 109 -3.09 10.18 -5.49
CA PHE A 109 -1.77 9.57 -5.51
C PHE A 109 -1.59 8.56 -6.63
N GLN A 110 -0.39 8.59 -7.22
CA GLN A 110 0.21 7.45 -7.88
C GLN A 110 0.98 6.68 -6.81
N SER A 111 0.32 5.70 -6.21
CA SER A 111 0.78 4.96 -5.05
C SER A 111 1.58 3.74 -5.47
N ILE A 112 2.75 3.54 -4.87
CA ILE A 112 3.70 2.49 -5.25
C ILE A 112 4.14 1.72 -4.00
N HIS A 113 4.01 0.38 -4.03
CA HIS A 113 4.66 -0.52 -3.08
C HIS A 113 5.88 -1.15 -3.73
N ASN A 114 7.04 -1.06 -3.10
CA ASN A 114 8.25 -1.63 -3.66
C ASN A 114 9.22 -2.15 -2.59
N TYR A 115 9.26 -3.44 -2.43
CA TYR A 115 10.15 -4.14 -1.52
C TYR A 115 11.30 -4.88 -2.22
N PHE A 116 11.13 -5.26 -3.48
CA PHE A 116 11.98 -6.24 -4.16
C PHE A 116 12.83 -5.66 -5.29
N PHE A 117 12.39 -4.56 -5.89
CA PHE A 117 13.02 -4.01 -7.10
C PHE A 117 13.78 -2.72 -6.81
N PRO A 118 14.70 -2.32 -7.69
CA PRO A 118 15.29 -0.99 -7.59
C PRO A 118 14.22 0.09 -7.53
N LEU A 119 14.29 0.94 -6.52
CA LEU A 119 13.32 2.02 -6.35
C LEU A 119 13.38 2.97 -7.55
N LYS A 120 12.23 3.22 -8.13
CA LYS A 120 12.02 4.14 -9.26
C LYS A 120 10.69 4.82 -9.09
N VAL A 121 10.60 6.07 -9.51
CA VAL A 121 9.35 6.80 -9.67
C VAL A 121 9.22 7.27 -11.11
N LYS A 122 8.01 7.31 -11.59
CA LYS A 122 7.65 7.87 -12.89
C LYS A 122 6.50 8.86 -12.64
N PRO A 123 6.83 10.10 -12.24
CA PRO A 123 5.79 11.08 -11.93
C PRO A 123 4.88 11.32 -13.11
N GLU A 124 3.65 11.64 -12.82
CA GLU A 124 2.63 12.10 -13.77
C GLU A 124 2.16 13.51 -13.40
N ASP A 125 1.49 14.19 -14.33
CA ASP A 125 1.15 15.61 -14.15
C ASP A 125 -0.03 15.84 -13.19
N VAL A 126 -0.80 14.83 -12.86
CA VAL A 126 -2.09 14.97 -12.18
C VAL A 126 -2.07 14.49 -10.74
N ARG A 127 -1.37 13.38 -10.47
CA ARG A 127 -1.33 12.77 -9.14
C ARG A 127 0.08 12.80 -8.57
N ALA A 128 0.19 12.91 -7.25
CA ALA A 128 1.46 12.87 -6.56
C ALA A 128 2.05 11.45 -6.57
N ALA A 129 3.29 11.28 -7.01
CA ALA A 129 3.98 9.99 -6.93
C ALA A 129 4.45 9.74 -5.49
N VAL A 130 3.98 8.64 -4.89
CA VAL A 130 4.24 8.28 -3.49
C VAL A 130 4.70 6.83 -3.40
N LEU A 131 5.79 6.58 -2.70
CA LEU A 131 6.15 5.25 -2.23
C LEU A 131 5.37 5.00 -0.93
N SER A 132 4.14 4.54 -1.06
CA SER A 132 3.23 4.32 0.07
C SER A 132 3.66 3.15 0.96
N GLU A 133 4.47 2.22 0.42
CA GLU A 133 5.17 1.22 1.21
C GLU A 133 6.52 0.87 0.56
N TYR A 134 7.58 0.82 1.38
CA TYR A 134 8.91 0.41 0.90
C TYR A 134 9.82 -0.02 2.06
N GLY A 135 10.91 -0.67 1.72
CA GLY A 135 11.95 -1.06 2.69
C GLY A 135 11.66 -2.40 3.32
N GLY A 136 11.00 -2.42 4.46
CA GLY A 136 10.65 -3.66 5.17
C GLY A 136 11.85 -4.50 5.59
N PHE A 137 13.00 -3.87 5.82
CA PHE A 137 14.22 -4.56 6.20
C PHE A 137 14.09 -5.23 7.56
N THR A 138 14.60 -6.44 7.70
CA THR A 138 14.53 -7.22 8.92
C THR A 138 15.87 -7.34 9.61
N LEU A 139 15.84 -7.19 10.92
CA LEU A 139 16.92 -7.54 11.81
C LEU A 139 16.30 -8.23 13.02
N GLU A 140 16.54 -9.53 13.16
CA GLU A 140 16.11 -10.23 14.36
C GLU A 140 16.90 -9.75 15.58
N VAL A 141 16.18 -9.32 16.61
CA VAL A 141 16.74 -8.97 17.91
C VAL A 141 16.31 -10.05 18.92
N GLU A 142 17.27 -10.75 19.50
CA GLU A 142 17.03 -11.81 20.45
C GLU A 142 16.19 -11.30 21.63
N GLU A 143 15.25 -12.11 22.10
CA GLU A 143 14.29 -11.79 23.17
C GLU A 143 13.27 -10.68 22.87
N HIS A 144 13.31 -10.05 21.68
CA HIS A 144 12.35 -9.02 21.27
C HIS A 144 11.34 -9.47 20.21
N THR A 145 11.47 -10.68 19.69
CA THR A 145 10.56 -11.23 18.68
C THR A 145 9.58 -12.18 19.32
N ALA A 146 8.29 -11.87 19.25
CA ALA A 146 7.23 -12.68 19.87
C ALA A 146 6.80 -13.90 19.02
N SER A 147 7.06 -13.89 17.71
CA SER A 147 6.65 -14.94 16.80
C SER A 147 7.75 -15.97 16.53
N GLU A 148 7.36 -17.25 16.45
CA GLU A 148 8.26 -18.31 15.98
C GLU A 148 8.53 -18.23 14.48
N LYS A 149 7.51 -17.80 13.70
CA LYS A 149 7.65 -17.51 12.28
C LYS A 149 8.17 -16.09 12.11
N LYS A 150 9.08 -15.91 11.18
CA LYS A 150 9.71 -14.62 10.93
C LYS A 150 9.61 -14.29 9.47
N TYR A 151 9.04 -13.13 9.17
CA TYR A 151 8.86 -12.63 7.84
C TYR A 151 9.37 -11.20 7.70
N GLY A 152 9.75 -10.82 6.49
CA GLY A 152 10.11 -9.47 6.08
C GLY A 152 10.99 -9.45 4.85
N TYR A 153 11.41 -8.28 4.46
CA TYR A 153 12.12 -8.05 3.22
C TYR A 153 13.59 -7.71 3.49
N GLY A 154 14.54 -8.38 2.87
CA GLY A 154 15.97 -8.09 3.01
C GLY A 154 16.51 -8.30 4.44
N GLY A 155 16.72 -9.57 4.82
CA GLY A 155 17.24 -9.92 6.17
C GLY A 155 18.71 -9.56 6.36
N TYR A 156 19.02 -8.96 7.51
CA TYR A 156 20.36 -8.62 7.94
C TYR A 156 20.70 -9.37 9.23
N LYS A 157 21.99 -9.71 9.42
CA LYS A 157 22.44 -10.47 10.58
C LYS A 157 23.00 -9.58 11.69
N THR A 158 23.42 -8.39 11.37
CA THR A 158 24.02 -7.46 12.31
C THR A 158 23.41 -6.08 12.24
N LYS A 159 23.37 -5.37 13.35
CA LYS A 159 22.93 -3.98 13.43
C LYS A 159 23.69 -3.07 12.45
N THR A 160 24.99 -3.33 12.26
CA THR A 160 25.82 -2.54 11.34
C THR A 160 25.39 -2.73 9.89
N GLU A 161 25.14 -3.97 9.45
CA GLU A 161 24.64 -4.25 8.11
C GLU A 161 23.28 -3.60 7.87
N TYR A 162 22.35 -3.77 8.83
CA TYR A 162 21.02 -3.16 8.79
C TYR A 162 21.11 -1.63 8.66
N GLN A 163 21.89 -0.97 9.52
CA GLN A 163 22.07 0.48 9.47
C GLN A 163 22.67 0.96 8.14
N ASN A 164 23.64 0.23 7.60
CA ASN A 164 24.24 0.58 6.31
C ASN A 164 23.24 0.45 5.15
N ALA A 165 22.44 -0.61 5.17
CA ALA A 165 21.38 -0.80 4.18
C ALA A 165 20.32 0.32 4.28
N TYR A 166 19.89 0.66 5.49
CA TYR A 166 18.94 1.75 5.72
C TYR A 166 19.48 3.10 5.23
N ARG A 167 20.74 3.42 5.54
CA ARG A 167 21.40 4.65 5.03
C ARG A 167 21.50 4.68 3.50
N GLN A 168 21.73 3.53 2.86
CA GLN A 168 21.74 3.45 1.39
C GLN A 168 20.34 3.65 0.82
N LEU A 169 19.32 3.11 1.48
CA LEU A 169 17.92 3.31 1.12
C LEU A 169 17.54 4.79 1.21
N ASP A 170 17.86 5.45 2.34
CA ASP A 170 17.62 6.89 2.55
C ASP A 170 18.25 7.76 1.44
N ARG A 171 19.49 7.46 1.07
CA ARG A 171 20.15 8.16 -0.06
C ARG A 171 19.42 7.96 -1.40
N LYS A 172 18.85 6.79 -1.62
CA LYS A 172 18.03 6.52 -2.83
C LYS A 172 16.74 7.34 -2.78
N ILE A 173 16.05 7.39 -1.64
CA ILE A 173 14.85 8.20 -1.46
C ILE A 173 15.14 9.68 -1.76
N LYS A 174 16.17 10.25 -1.16
CA LYS A 174 16.58 11.64 -1.42
C LYS A 174 16.85 11.92 -2.90
N LYS A 175 17.42 10.94 -3.62
CA LYS A 175 17.59 11.07 -5.07
C LYS A 175 16.25 11.06 -5.81
N LEU A 176 15.30 10.24 -5.37
CA LEU A 176 13.97 10.16 -5.98
C LEU A 176 13.12 11.40 -5.72
N GLU A 177 13.30 12.08 -4.60
CA GLU A 177 12.69 13.40 -4.34
C GLU A 177 13.04 14.39 -5.46
N GLY A 178 14.30 14.44 -5.86
CA GLY A 178 14.74 15.26 -7.00
C GLY A 178 14.22 14.77 -8.37
N GLN A 179 13.58 13.60 -8.43
CA GLN A 179 12.98 13.03 -9.63
C GLN A 179 11.44 13.08 -9.58
N GLY A 180 10.86 13.75 -8.57
CA GLY A 180 9.42 13.94 -8.44
C GLY A 180 8.70 12.98 -7.47
N LEU A 181 9.43 12.29 -6.59
CA LEU A 181 8.80 11.61 -5.46
C LEU A 181 8.26 12.66 -4.48
N CYS A 182 6.96 12.60 -4.19
CA CYS A 182 6.27 13.56 -3.33
C CYS A 182 6.13 13.10 -1.88
N GLY A 183 6.23 11.81 -1.63
CA GLY A 183 6.13 11.25 -0.28
C GLY A 183 6.55 9.79 -0.23
N CYS A 184 6.84 9.32 0.98
CA CYS A 184 7.17 7.91 1.20
C CYS A 184 6.82 7.47 2.62
N VAL A 185 6.44 6.19 2.75
CA VAL A 185 6.15 5.54 4.03
C VAL A 185 7.00 4.28 4.13
N TYR A 186 7.90 4.26 5.12
CA TYR A 186 8.71 3.07 5.40
C TYR A 186 7.88 2.02 6.14
N THR A 187 7.94 0.79 5.74
CA THR A 187 7.31 -0.36 6.36
C THR A 187 8.32 -1.08 7.26
N GLN A 188 8.23 -0.99 8.65
CA GLN A 188 7.16 -0.32 9.38
C GLN A 188 7.66 0.23 10.72
N TRP A 189 6.78 0.81 11.52
CA TRP A 189 7.14 1.40 12.80
C TRP A 189 7.56 0.35 13.85
N SER A 190 6.75 -0.68 14.04
CA SER A 190 6.98 -1.76 14.99
C SER A 190 6.69 -3.12 14.34
N ASP A 191 7.26 -4.18 14.89
CA ASP A 191 6.91 -5.54 14.49
C ASP A 191 5.43 -5.81 14.70
N ILE A 192 4.84 -6.61 13.82
CA ILE A 192 3.45 -7.05 13.92
C ILE A 192 3.33 -8.52 13.47
N GLU A 193 2.72 -9.35 14.31
CA GLU A 193 2.54 -10.79 14.06
C GLU A 193 3.88 -11.48 13.75
N ASP A 194 4.07 -12.01 12.55
CA ASP A 194 5.29 -12.66 12.08
C ASP A 194 6.21 -11.72 11.27
N GLU A 195 5.80 -10.49 11.00
CA GLU A 195 6.64 -9.47 10.38
C GLU A 195 7.58 -8.82 11.38
N ILE A 196 8.90 -9.02 11.20
CA ILE A 196 9.95 -8.50 12.06
C ILE A 196 10.75 -7.38 11.37
N ASN A 197 10.06 -6.45 10.78
CA ASN A 197 10.60 -5.34 9.99
C ASN A 197 10.35 -3.96 10.62
N GLY A 198 9.97 -3.94 11.90
CA GLY A 198 9.86 -2.72 12.67
C GLY A 198 11.19 -2.01 12.85
N VAL A 199 11.14 -0.67 12.93
CA VAL A 199 12.34 0.16 13.21
C VAL A 199 12.48 0.52 14.69
N TYR A 200 11.43 0.23 15.50
CA TYR A 200 11.34 0.52 16.92
C TYR A 200 11.09 -0.72 17.76
#